data_f0ff81c2f9fdd0fb28009a0515845b54
#
_entry.id   f0ff81c2f9fdd0fb28009a0515845b54
#
_cell.length_a   1.000
_cell.length_b   1.000
_cell.length_c   1.000
_cell.angle_alpha   90.00
_cell.angle_beta   90.00
_cell.angle_gamma   90.00
#
_symmetry.space_group_name_H-M   'P 1'
#
loop_
_entity.id
_entity.type
_entity.pdbx_description
1 polymer ?
#
loop_
_entity_poly.entity_id
_entity_poly.type
_entity_poly.pdbx_seq_one_letter_code
_entity_poly.pdbx_strand_id
1 'polypeptide(L)'
;MEVRHGFIVGIFNYCDRWCETCAFTSHCRLFADVAEIEAKLDPNHKAIVDAPPLPEEAPPPPPKWMKELIDEMNDSARDADAHEELPRRREPPAGHQAIEARADEYHTRAYAWLRGRAFSVHDARDPFAVISWFHMQIMIKVHRAVHALVEEIEEESDVPRDSDGSAKVALNGIDRSHAAWLDLVERGAITHAEVEPFIADLVWLGESLERVFPKARTFVRPGLDEPDKVSLLIAQEGG
;
A
#
# COMPACT_ATOMS: atom_id res chain seq x y z
N MET A 1 -0.88 -21.13 1.40
CA MET A 1 -1.39 -20.35 0.25
C MET A 1 -2.52 -21.14 -0.40
N GLU A 2 -3.58 -20.46 -0.80
CA GLU A 2 -4.78 -21.04 -1.42
C GLU A 2 -5.07 -20.28 -2.73
N VAL A 3 -5.55 -21.01 -3.75
CA VAL A 3 -6.06 -20.44 -5.00
C VAL A 3 -7.53 -20.81 -5.11
N ARG A 4 -8.41 -19.87 -5.49
CA ARG A 4 -9.84 -20.10 -5.71
C ARG A 4 -10.25 -19.43 -7.02
N HIS A 5 -10.83 -20.19 -7.91
CA HIS A 5 -11.29 -19.68 -9.22
C HIS A 5 -10.20 -18.94 -9.99
N GLY A 6 -8.95 -19.42 -9.93
CA GLY A 6 -7.79 -18.80 -10.56
C GLY A 6 -7.21 -17.59 -9.83
N PHE A 7 -7.77 -17.18 -8.67
CA PHE A 7 -7.27 -16.06 -7.87
C PHE A 7 -6.53 -16.55 -6.62
N ILE A 8 -5.40 -15.91 -6.34
CA ILE A 8 -4.62 -16.15 -5.11
C ILE A 8 -5.32 -15.48 -3.94
N VAL A 9 -5.77 -16.27 -2.97
CA VAL A 9 -6.49 -15.76 -1.80
C VAL A 9 -5.58 -14.88 -0.95
N GLY A 10 -6.02 -13.64 -0.71
CA GLY A 10 -5.33 -12.71 0.17
C GLY A 10 -4.07 -12.03 -0.40
N ILE A 11 -3.69 -12.27 -1.66
CA ILE A 11 -2.50 -11.63 -2.27
C ILE A 11 -2.51 -10.10 -2.13
N PHE A 12 -3.67 -9.47 -2.22
CA PHE A 12 -3.83 -8.03 -2.17
C PHE A 12 -3.74 -7.44 -0.75
N ASN A 13 -3.78 -8.25 0.30
CA ASN A 13 -3.71 -7.76 1.69
C ASN A 13 -2.32 -7.21 2.02
N TYR A 14 -1.28 -7.88 1.48
CA TYR A 14 0.11 -7.58 1.81
C TYR A 14 0.96 -7.21 0.58
N CYS A 15 0.33 -6.72 -0.49
CA CYS A 15 1.05 -6.18 -1.65
C CYS A 15 1.33 -4.67 -1.48
N ASP A 16 2.20 -4.17 -2.34
CA ASP A 16 2.54 -2.76 -2.41
C ASP A 16 1.57 -1.93 -3.27
N ARG A 17 0.52 -2.57 -3.82
CA ARG A 17 -0.50 -1.94 -4.68
C ARG A 17 0.03 -1.33 -5.98
N TRP A 18 1.27 -1.58 -6.35
CA TRP A 18 1.82 -1.12 -7.62
C TRP A 18 1.46 -2.09 -8.75
N CYS A 19 0.20 -2.05 -9.12
CA CYS A 19 -0.39 -3.03 -10.05
C CYS A 19 0.22 -2.98 -11.45
N GLU A 20 0.67 -1.82 -11.90
CA GLU A 20 1.30 -1.61 -13.21
C GLU A 20 2.62 -2.39 -13.36
N THR A 21 3.25 -2.72 -12.26
CA THR A 21 4.51 -3.49 -12.24
C THR A 21 4.34 -4.89 -11.65
N CYS A 22 3.12 -5.26 -11.27
CA CYS A 22 2.83 -6.52 -10.59
C CYS A 22 2.72 -7.69 -11.58
N ALA A 23 3.47 -8.77 -11.35
CA ALA A 23 3.41 -9.98 -12.16
C ALA A 23 2.14 -10.83 -11.92
N PHE A 24 1.34 -10.51 -10.91
CA PHE A 24 0.20 -11.32 -10.46
C PHE A 24 -1.17 -10.67 -10.70
N THR A 25 -1.27 -9.65 -11.53
CA THR A 25 -2.54 -8.95 -11.80
C THR A 25 -3.60 -9.89 -12.35
N SER A 26 -3.25 -10.85 -13.22
CA SER A 26 -4.15 -11.87 -13.76
C SER A 26 -4.71 -12.85 -12.70
N HIS A 27 -4.08 -12.91 -11.53
CA HIS A 27 -4.45 -13.79 -10.41
C HIS A 27 -4.85 -13.00 -9.15
N CYS A 28 -5.11 -11.70 -9.31
CA CYS A 28 -5.49 -10.81 -8.22
C CYS A 28 -6.98 -10.43 -8.35
N ARG A 29 -7.80 -10.89 -7.42
CA ARG A 29 -9.25 -10.60 -7.41
C ARG A 29 -9.52 -9.11 -7.31
N LEU A 30 -8.80 -8.39 -6.43
CA LEU A 30 -8.98 -6.95 -6.29
C LEU A 30 -8.69 -6.20 -7.60
N PHE A 31 -7.63 -6.59 -8.33
CA PHE A 31 -7.31 -5.97 -9.61
C PHE A 31 -8.43 -6.20 -10.64
N ALA A 32 -8.99 -7.42 -10.68
CA ALA A 32 -10.11 -7.73 -11.56
C ALA A 32 -11.38 -6.92 -11.21
N ASP A 33 -11.70 -6.77 -9.91
CA ASP A 33 -12.84 -6.00 -9.44
C ASP A 33 -12.69 -4.50 -9.77
N VAL A 34 -11.50 -3.94 -9.58
CA VAL A 34 -11.20 -2.53 -9.94
C VAL A 34 -11.33 -2.32 -11.45
N ALA A 35 -10.75 -3.21 -12.27
CA ALA A 35 -10.85 -3.13 -13.72
C ALA A 35 -12.31 -3.22 -14.21
N GLU A 36 -13.15 -4.04 -13.58
CA GLU A 36 -14.58 -4.12 -13.89
C GLU A 36 -15.31 -2.79 -13.56
N ILE A 37 -14.98 -2.17 -12.43
CA ILE A 37 -15.55 -0.88 -12.02
C ILE A 37 -15.12 0.22 -13.00
N GLU A 38 -13.84 0.29 -13.34
CA GLU A 38 -13.30 1.27 -14.30
C GLU A 38 -13.95 1.13 -15.67
N ALA A 39 -14.13 -0.10 -16.17
CA ALA A 39 -14.81 -0.35 -17.44
C ALA A 39 -16.30 0.07 -17.42
N LYS A 40 -16.96 0.01 -16.26
CA LYS A 40 -18.34 0.52 -16.10
C LYS A 40 -18.40 2.04 -16.04
N LEU A 41 -17.39 2.70 -15.46
CA LEU A 41 -17.30 4.15 -15.35
C LEU A 41 -16.97 4.82 -16.69
N ASP A 42 -16.03 4.25 -17.43
CA ASP A 42 -15.63 4.69 -18.75
C ASP A 42 -15.38 3.52 -19.70
N PRO A 43 -16.36 3.13 -20.53
CA PRO A 43 -16.21 2.03 -21.50
C PRO A 43 -15.08 2.25 -22.51
N ASN A 44 -14.61 3.50 -22.69
CA ASN A 44 -13.48 3.84 -23.56
C ASN A 44 -12.17 4.02 -22.81
N HIS A 45 -12.17 3.70 -21.50
CA HIS A 45 -10.99 3.84 -20.66
C HIS A 45 -9.84 2.97 -21.22
N LYS A 46 -8.98 3.61 -21.98
CA LYS A 46 -7.61 3.13 -22.14
C LYS A 46 -6.88 3.59 -20.90
N ALA A 47 -6.27 2.66 -20.18
CA ALA A 47 -5.51 2.96 -18.97
C ALA A 47 -4.86 4.34 -19.06
N ILE A 48 -5.19 5.25 -18.14
CA ILE A 48 -4.74 6.65 -18.17
C ILE A 48 -3.24 6.66 -17.85
N VAL A 49 -2.44 6.32 -18.85
CA VAL A 49 -0.98 6.27 -18.72
C VAL A 49 -0.37 7.66 -18.97
N ASP A 50 -1.10 8.55 -19.68
CA ASP A 50 -0.63 9.87 -20.11
C ASP A 50 -1.74 10.93 -20.06
N ALA A 51 -2.59 10.92 -19.02
CA ALA A 51 -3.59 11.99 -18.89
C ALA A 51 -2.87 13.32 -18.62
N PRO A 52 -3.13 14.36 -19.44
CA PRO A 52 -2.70 15.71 -19.09
C PRO A 52 -3.33 16.11 -17.74
N PRO A 53 -2.73 17.04 -16.99
CA PRO A 53 -3.31 17.51 -15.75
C PRO A 53 -4.77 17.90 -15.99
N LEU A 54 -5.66 17.33 -15.16
CA LEU A 54 -7.09 17.63 -15.24
C LEU A 54 -7.27 19.14 -15.15
N PRO A 55 -8.08 19.74 -16.04
CA PRO A 55 -8.49 21.13 -15.87
C PRO A 55 -9.14 21.28 -14.49
N GLU A 56 -8.99 22.45 -13.87
CA GLU A 56 -9.60 22.79 -12.57
C GLU A 56 -11.15 22.80 -12.58
N GLU A 57 -11.76 22.19 -13.56
CA GLU A 57 -13.22 22.02 -13.61
C GLU A 57 -13.65 20.96 -12.60
N ALA A 58 -14.71 21.27 -11.88
CA ALA A 58 -15.31 20.32 -10.94
C ALA A 58 -15.59 18.98 -11.66
N PRO A 59 -15.28 17.84 -11.05
CA PRO A 59 -15.54 16.54 -11.65
C PRO A 59 -17.03 16.43 -12.01
N PRO A 60 -17.38 15.75 -13.11
CA PRO A 60 -18.78 15.55 -13.46
C PRO A 60 -19.51 14.86 -12.29
N PRO A 61 -20.79 15.12 -12.10
CA PRO A 61 -21.56 14.49 -11.04
C PRO A 61 -21.48 12.95 -11.19
N PRO A 62 -21.39 12.23 -10.07
CA PRO A 62 -21.26 10.79 -10.11
C PRO A 62 -22.44 10.15 -10.88
N PRO A 63 -22.21 9.06 -11.63
CA PRO A 63 -23.26 8.33 -12.31
C PRO A 63 -24.39 7.93 -11.35
N LYS A 64 -25.60 7.83 -11.85
CA LYS A 64 -26.81 7.56 -11.03
C LYS A 64 -26.64 6.33 -10.13
N TRP A 65 -26.06 5.23 -10.65
CA TRP A 65 -25.81 4.01 -9.89
C TRP A 65 -24.81 4.20 -8.74
N MET A 66 -23.80 5.06 -8.93
CA MET A 66 -22.81 5.38 -7.87
C MET A 66 -23.48 6.23 -6.78
N LYS A 67 -24.35 7.16 -7.16
CA LYS A 67 -25.12 7.94 -6.19
C LYS A 67 -26.05 7.05 -5.38
N GLU A 68 -26.76 6.12 -6.03
CA GLU A 68 -27.62 5.12 -5.37
C GLU A 68 -26.80 4.26 -4.38
N LEU A 69 -25.62 3.78 -4.78
CA LEU A 69 -24.72 3.02 -3.90
C LEU A 69 -24.22 3.84 -2.70
N ILE A 70 -23.86 5.11 -2.92
CA ILE A 70 -23.43 6.01 -1.85
C ILE A 70 -24.59 6.28 -0.88
N ASP A 71 -25.79 6.51 -1.41
CA ASP A 71 -26.99 6.74 -0.60
C ASP A 71 -27.33 5.48 0.24
N GLU A 72 -27.25 4.28 -0.35
CA GLU A 72 -27.44 3.00 0.34
C GLU A 72 -26.39 2.74 1.43
N MET A 73 -25.11 3.05 1.16
CA MET A 73 -24.02 2.98 2.15
C MET A 73 -24.24 3.99 3.29
N ASN A 74 -24.66 5.21 2.98
CA ASN A 74 -24.92 6.23 3.98
C ASN A 74 -26.14 5.90 4.85
N ASP A 75 -27.19 5.33 4.27
CA ASP A 75 -28.37 4.88 5.01
C ASP A 75 -28.01 3.70 5.93
N SER A 76 -27.24 2.72 5.43
CA SER A 76 -26.73 1.61 6.24
C SER A 76 -25.81 2.11 7.37
N ALA A 77 -24.99 3.12 7.14
CA ALA A 77 -24.13 3.73 8.16
C ALA A 77 -24.96 4.48 9.20
N ARG A 78 -26.02 5.19 8.82
CA ARG A 78 -26.94 5.87 9.76
C ARG A 78 -27.70 4.89 10.63
N ASP A 79 -28.14 3.76 10.08
CA ASP A 79 -28.79 2.70 10.85
C ASP A 79 -27.83 2.02 11.82
N ALA A 80 -26.55 1.87 11.46
CA ALA A 80 -25.50 1.36 12.33
C ALA A 80 -25.17 2.34 13.46
N ASP A 81 -25.03 3.63 13.17
CA ASP A 81 -24.76 4.68 14.18
C ASP A 81 -25.92 4.83 15.20
N ALA A 82 -27.14 4.44 14.84
CA ALA A 82 -28.29 4.50 15.74
C ALA A 82 -28.28 3.41 16.82
N HIS A 83 -27.43 2.37 16.69
CA HIS A 83 -27.52 1.17 17.52
C HIS A 83 -26.21 0.72 18.20
N GLU A 84 -25.05 1.31 17.88
CA GLU A 84 -23.80 0.90 18.48
C GLU A 84 -22.83 2.08 18.58
N GLU A 85 -22.48 2.49 19.82
CA GLU A 85 -21.27 3.29 20.00
C GLU A 85 -20.10 2.45 19.48
N LEU A 86 -19.59 2.80 18.31
CA LEU A 86 -18.37 2.17 17.78
C LEU A 86 -17.29 2.24 18.88
N PRO A 87 -16.69 1.12 19.26
CA PRO A 87 -15.64 1.11 20.26
C PRO A 87 -14.57 2.13 19.84
N ARG A 88 -14.26 3.07 20.76
CA ARG A 88 -13.22 4.07 20.47
C ARG A 88 -11.95 3.34 20.12
N ARG A 89 -11.43 3.61 18.91
CA ARG A 89 -10.16 3.05 18.46
C ARG A 89 -9.10 3.37 19.50
N ARG A 90 -8.43 2.35 20.02
CA ARG A 90 -7.37 2.55 21.01
C ARG A 90 -6.20 3.27 20.39
N GLU A 91 -5.65 4.22 21.11
CA GLU A 91 -4.43 4.89 20.67
C GLU A 91 -3.22 3.99 20.94
N PRO A 92 -2.29 3.92 19.97
CA PRO A 92 -1.04 3.20 20.17
C PRO A 92 -0.24 3.79 21.35
N PRO A 93 0.56 2.98 22.06
CA PRO A 93 1.50 3.46 23.06
C PRO A 93 2.43 4.55 22.50
N ALA A 94 2.89 5.48 23.35
CA ALA A 94 3.69 6.64 22.94
C ALA A 94 4.92 6.28 22.09
N GLY A 95 5.59 5.14 22.37
CA GLY A 95 6.71 4.67 21.55
C GLY A 95 6.31 4.26 20.13
N HIS A 96 5.10 3.75 19.93
CA HIS A 96 4.56 3.41 18.60
C HIS A 96 4.08 4.65 17.87
N GLN A 97 3.49 5.64 18.56
CA GLN A 97 3.14 6.93 17.97
C GLN A 97 4.37 7.65 17.39
N ALA A 98 5.55 7.50 18.00
CA ALA A 98 6.78 8.05 17.47
C ALA A 98 7.19 7.42 16.11
N ILE A 99 6.86 6.15 15.90
CA ILE A 99 7.11 5.48 14.61
C ILE A 99 6.17 6.04 13.53
N GLU A 100 4.89 6.22 13.86
CA GLU A 100 3.90 6.84 12.98
C GLU A 100 4.31 8.27 12.61
N ALA A 101 4.64 9.09 13.60
CA ALA A 101 5.06 10.47 13.39
C ALA A 101 6.30 10.56 12.46
N ARG A 102 7.28 9.66 12.61
CA ARG A 102 8.45 9.63 11.74
C ARG A 102 8.09 9.19 10.31
N ALA A 103 7.14 8.28 10.14
CA ALA A 103 6.64 7.88 8.82
C ALA A 103 5.92 9.04 8.12
N ASP A 104 5.13 9.83 8.86
CA ASP A 104 4.46 11.04 8.37
C ASP A 104 5.47 12.13 7.96
N GLU A 105 6.52 12.33 8.77
CA GLU A 105 7.60 13.27 8.47
C GLU A 105 8.36 12.86 7.19
N TYR A 106 8.72 11.58 7.06
CA TYR A 106 9.34 11.06 5.85
C TYR A 106 8.46 11.27 4.62
N HIS A 107 7.17 10.88 4.70
CA HIS A 107 6.19 11.08 3.64
C HIS A 107 6.13 12.54 3.21
N THR A 108 5.93 13.45 4.16
CA THR A 108 5.80 14.90 3.90
C THR A 108 7.05 15.46 3.23
N ARG A 109 8.23 15.08 3.71
CA ARG A 109 9.52 15.54 3.16
C ARG A 109 9.75 15.00 1.76
N ALA A 110 9.51 13.71 1.53
CA ALA A 110 9.66 13.08 0.23
C ALA A 110 8.67 13.67 -0.79
N TYR A 111 7.42 13.86 -0.41
CA TYR A 111 6.41 14.51 -1.24
C TYR A 111 6.82 15.94 -1.63
N ALA A 112 7.30 16.74 -0.66
CA ALA A 112 7.74 18.10 -0.92
C ALA A 112 8.95 18.14 -1.88
N TRP A 113 9.86 17.16 -1.75
CA TRP A 113 11.01 17.05 -2.65
C TRP A 113 10.63 16.63 -4.06
N LEU A 114 9.65 15.73 -4.21
CA LEU A 114 9.15 15.25 -5.52
C LEU A 114 8.35 16.33 -6.28
N ARG A 115 7.76 17.29 -5.60
CA ARG A 115 6.93 18.33 -6.25
C ARG A 115 7.68 19.07 -7.36
N GLY A 116 7.03 19.16 -8.52
CA GLY A 116 7.58 19.84 -9.69
C GLY A 116 8.64 19.06 -10.47
N ARG A 117 8.92 17.79 -10.10
CA ARG A 117 9.79 16.91 -10.86
C ARG A 117 8.97 16.04 -11.81
N ALA A 118 9.42 15.93 -13.06
CA ALA A 118 8.82 15.05 -14.06
C ALA A 118 9.47 13.65 -13.98
N PHE A 119 8.65 12.61 -13.84
CA PHE A 119 9.07 11.20 -13.87
C PHE A 119 7.90 10.32 -14.34
N SER A 120 8.22 9.08 -14.79
CA SER A 120 7.21 8.10 -15.14
C SER A 120 6.88 7.23 -13.94
N VAL A 121 5.63 7.28 -13.46
CA VAL A 121 5.16 6.46 -12.34
C VAL A 121 5.04 4.97 -12.66
N HIS A 122 5.20 4.59 -13.95
CA HIS A 122 5.04 3.21 -14.42
C HIS A 122 6.38 2.47 -14.60
N ASP A 123 7.52 3.12 -14.40
CA ASP A 123 8.82 2.46 -14.45
C ASP A 123 9.37 2.20 -13.04
N ALA A 124 9.21 0.96 -12.58
CA ALA A 124 9.73 0.53 -11.26
C ALA A 124 11.27 0.55 -11.16
N ARG A 125 11.98 0.85 -12.26
CA ARG A 125 13.44 1.03 -12.28
C ARG A 125 13.83 2.50 -12.18
N ASP A 126 12.87 3.41 -12.36
CA ASP A 126 13.12 4.84 -12.15
C ASP A 126 13.08 5.15 -10.64
N PRO A 127 14.17 5.61 -10.02
CA PRO A 127 14.22 5.92 -8.61
C PRO A 127 13.20 6.99 -8.19
N PHE A 128 12.87 7.94 -9.06
CA PHE A 128 11.81 8.92 -8.78
C PHE A 128 10.45 8.24 -8.65
N ALA A 129 10.12 7.30 -9.55
CA ALA A 129 8.89 6.54 -9.48
C ALA A 129 8.82 5.68 -8.21
N VAL A 130 9.93 5.02 -7.84
CA VAL A 130 10.03 4.22 -6.62
C VAL A 130 9.76 5.08 -5.39
N ILE A 131 10.41 6.22 -5.24
CA ILE A 131 10.22 7.12 -4.11
C ILE A 131 8.78 7.66 -4.10
N SER A 132 8.26 8.08 -5.27
CA SER A 132 6.90 8.58 -5.42
C SER A 132 5.85 7.55 -5.01
N TRP A 133 6.08 6.27 -5.29
CA TRP A 133 5.17 5.21 -4.88
C TRP A 133 5.28 4.90 -3.39
N PHE A 134 6.48 4.68 -2.91
CA PHE A 134 6.69 4.13 -1.56
C PHE A 134 6.59 5.14 -0.43
N HIS A 135 6.80 6.45 -0.64
CA HIS A 135 6.73 7.41 0.46
C HIS A 135 5.36 7.38 1.17
N MET A 136 4.27 7.30 0.42
CA MET A 136 2.92 7.18 0.96
C MET A 136 2.63 5.75 1.46
N GLN A 137 3.07 4.72 0.73
CA GLN A 137 2.86 3.33 1.12
C GLN A 137 3.54 3.00 2.45
N ILE A 138 4.75 3.48 2.68
CA ILE A 138 5.47 3.31 3.96
C ILE A 138 4.62 3.88 5.09
N MET A 139 4.18 5.13 4.97
CA MET A 139 3.34 5.79 5.96
C MET A 139 2.07 4.96 6.27
N ILE A 140 1.27 4.65 5.24
CA ILE A 140 0.02 3.89 5.40
C ILE A 140 0.26 2.53 6.05
N LYS A 141 1.32 1.82 5.63
CA LYS A 141 1.60 0.47 6.14
C LYS A 141 2.17 0.48 7.56
N VAL A 142 2.91 1.52 7.94
CA VAL A 142 3.35 1.75 9.33
C VAL A 142 2.14 1.97 10.23
N HIS A 143 1.24 2.90 9.89
CA HIS A 143 0.02 3.14 10.66
C HIS A 143 -0.82 1.86 10.80
N ARG A 144 -1.03 1.14 9.68
CA ARG A 144 -1.79 -0.11 9.72
C ARG A 144 -1.13 -1.16 10.63
N ALA A 145 0.18 -1.33 10.56
CA ALA A 145 0.90 -2.30 11.39
C ALA A 145 0.77 -1.96 12.90
N VAL A 146 0.98 -0.68 13.24
CA VAL A 146 0.92 -0.19 14.61
C VAL A 146 -0.49 -0.34 15.19
N HIS A 147 -1.53 0.05 14.44
CA HIS A 147 -2.91 -0.09 14.90
C HIS A 147 -3.37 -1.54 14.99
N ALA A 148 -3.03 -2.38 14.01
CA ALA A 148 -3.34 -3.82 14.06
C ALA A 148 -2.69 -4.49 15.29
N LEU A 149 -1.45 -4.13 15.64
CA LEU A 149 -0.79 -4.66 16.82
C LEU A 149 -1.56 -4.36 18.11
N VAL A 150 -2.16 -3.17 18.22
CA VAL A 150 -2.96 -2.77 19.41
C VAL A 150 -4.24 -3.62 19.49
N GLU A 151 -4.87 -3.89 18.35
CA GLU A 151 -6.08 -4.72 18.28
C GLU A 151 -5.77 -6.21 18.55
N GLU A 152 -4.66 -6.73 18.03
CA GLU A 152 -4.25 -8.14 18.15
C GLU A 152 -3.76 -8.57 19.54
N ILE A 153 -3.38 -7.62 20.42
CA ILE A 153 -2.94 -7.94 21.79
C ILE A 153 -4.06 -8.67 22.59
N GLU A 154 -5.31 -8.55 22.19
CA GLU A 154 -6.46 -9.12 22.88
C GLU A 154 -6.91 -10.47 22.29
N GLU A 155 -6.47 -10.84 21.10
CA GLU A 155 -6.84 -12.10 20.43
C GLU A 155 -5.67 -13.08 20.42
N GLU A 156 -5.71 -14.12 21.26
CA GLU A 156 -4.86 -15.30 21.08
C GLU A 156 -5.34 -16.06 19.84
N SER A 157 -4.68 -15.86 18.71
CA SER A 157 -5.01 -16.50 17.44
C SER A 157 -3.77 -17.16 16.83
N ASP A 158 -3.93 -18.38 16.30
CA ASP A 158 -2.93 -19.08 15.50
C ASP A 158 -2.83 -18.51 14.06
N VAL A 159 -3.66 -17.54 13.70
CA VAL A 159 -3.62 -16.88 12.40
C VAL A 159 -2.42 -15.93 12.31
N PRO A 160 -1.71 -15.87 11.16
CA PRO A 160 -0.64 -14.91 10.96
C PRO A 160 -1.13 -13.49 11.22
N ARG A 161 -0.43 -12.73 12.04
CA ARG A 161 -0.82 -11.39 12.48
C ARG A 161 -0.81 -10.40 11.32
N ASP A 162 -1.89 -9.64 11.16
CA ASP A 162 -1.98 -8.58 10.14
C ASP A 162 -0.93 -7.51 10.37
N SER A 163 -0.59 -7.23 11.62
CA SER A 163 0.48 -6.31 12.02
C SER A 163 1.84 -6.70 11.44
N ASP A 164 2.25 -7.98 11.55
CA ASP A 164 3.50 -8.47 10.97
C ASP A 164 3.50 -8.39 9.43
N GLY A 165 2.35 -8.69 8.79
CA GLY A 165 2.19 -8.60 7.34
C GLY A 165 2.27 -7.17 6.84
N SER A 166 1.62 -6.23 7.51
CA SER A 166 1.68 -4.80 7.19
C SER A 166 3.08 -4.22 7.42
N ALA A 167 3.74 -4.60 8.52
CA ALA A 167 5.13 -4.23 8.79
C ALA A 167 6.09 -4.78 7.72
N LYS A 168 5.88 -6.02 7.22
CA LYS A 168 6.64 -6.60 6.11
C LYS A 168 6.57 -5.72 4.86
N VAL A 169 5.37 -5.25 4.50
CA VAL A 169 5.20 -4.38 3.33
C VAL A 169 5.88 -3.03 3.54
N ALA A 170 5.77 -2.44 4.74
CA ALA A 170 6.48 -1.21 5.08
C ALA A 170 8.00 -1.37 4.96
N LEU A 171 8.57 -2.45 5.52
CA LEU A 171 10.00 -2.75 5.45
C LEU A 171 10.48 -2.93 4.00
N ASN A 172 9.71 -3.63 3.16
CA ASN A 172 10.04 -3.75 1.74
C ASN A 172 10.04 -2.38 1.03
N GLY A 173 9.07 -1.52 1.36
CA GLY A 173 9.01 -0.15 0.84
C GLY A 173 10.20 0.70 1.29
N ILE A 174 10.61 0.58 2.55
CA ILE A 174 11.80 1.23 3.12
C ILE A 174 13.05 0.80 2.38
N ASP A 175 13.28 -0.50 2.19
CA ASP A 175 14.46 -1.03 1.50
C ASP A 175 14.53 -0.51 0.05
N ARG A 176 13.39 -0.52 -0.67
CA ARG A 176 13.31 -0.03 -2.05
C ARG A 176 13.53 1.48 -2.14
N SER A 177 12.92 2.26 -1.23
CA SER A 177 13.11 3.71 -1.18
C SER A 177 14.55 4.09 -0.83
N HIS A 178 15.16 3.37 0.13
CA HIS A 178 16.55 3.58 0.50
C HIS A 178 17.49 3.37 -0.71
N ALA A 179 17.32 2.27 -1.43
CA ALA A 179 18.10 2.00 -2.64
C ALA A 179 17.87 3.07 -3.72
N ALA A 180 16.62 3.52 -3.90
CA ALA A 180 16.28 4.55 -4.89
C ALA A 180 16.91 5.91 -4.54
N TRP A 181 16.94 6.31 -3.27
CA TRP A 181 17.63 7.54 -2.84
C TRP A 181 19.12 7.48 -3.12
N LEU A 182 19.78 6.34 -2.87
CA LEU A 182 21.19 6.16 -3.17
C LEU A 182 21.48 6.18 -4.68
N ASP A 183 20.61 5.58 -5.50
CA ASP A 183 20.69 5.63 -6.96
C ASP A 183 20.61 7.09 -7.49
N LEU A 184 19.74 7.93 -6.90
CA LEU A 184 19.69 9.35 -7.24
C LEU A 184 20.96 10.10 -6.91
N VAL A 185 21.65 9.74 -5.83
CA VAL A 185 22.97 10.30 -5.50
C VAL A 185 24.02 9.87 -6.54
N GLU A 186 24.05 8.58 -6.89
CA GLU A 186 24.97 8.05 -7.90
C GLU A 186 24.78 8.70 -9.28
N ARG A 187 23.52 9.01 -9.64
CA ARG A 187 23.17 9.72 -10.88
C ARG A 187 23.44 11.25 -10.80
N GLY A 188 23.81 11.76 -9.64
CA GLY A 188 24.02 13.20 -9.42
C GLY A 188 22.73 14.03 -9.42
N ALA A 189 21.57 13.41 -9.24
CA ALA A 189 20.27 14.09 -9.19
C ALA A 189 19.99 14.74 -7.82
N ILE A 190 20.69 14.29 -6.78
CA ILE A 190 20.65 14.82 -5.41
C ILE A 190 22.05 14.69 -4.79
N THR A 191 22.43 15.61 -3.93
CA THR A 191 23.71 15.56 -3.21
C THR A 191 23.63 14.65 -1.97
N HIS A 192 24.78 14.19 -1.46
CA HIS A 192 24.86 13.46 -0.21
C HIS A 192 24.24 14.22 0.97
N ALA A 193 24.47 15.53 1.05
CA ALA A 193 23.92 16.35 2.13
C ALA A 193 22.39 16.49 2.05
N GLU A 194 21.83 16.56 0.84
CA GLU A 194 20.39 16.66 0.64
C GLU A 194 19.68 15.33 0.90
N VAL A 195 20.30 14.19 0.61
CA VAL A 195 19.71 12.86 0.80
C VAL A 195 19.74 12.38 2.25
N GLU A 196 20.70 12.87 3.04
CA GLU A 196 20.96 12.41 4.42
C GLU A 196 19.69 12.35 5.29
N PRO A 197 18.78 13.36 5.32
CA PRO A 197 17.58 13.30 6.14
C PRO A 197 16.62 12.17 5.73
N PHE A 198 16.52 11.86 4.44
CA PHE A 198 15.66 10.78 3.94
C PHE A 198 16.21 9.41 4.33
N ILE A 199 17.51 9.22 4.19
CA ILE A 199 18.19 7.99 4.59
C ILE A 199 18.09 7.78 6.10
N ALA A 200 18.33 8.84 6.89
CA ALA A 200 18.21 8.78 8.35
C ALA A 200 16.80 8.36 8.80
N ASP A 201 15.76 8.92 8.18
CA ASP A 201 14.37 8.54 8.48
C ASP A 201 14.10 7.06 8.14
N LEU A 202 14.51 6.61 6.95
CA LEU A 202 14.30 5.23 6.50
C LEU A 202 15.04 4.22 7.37
N VAL A 203 16.30 4.50 7.73
CA VAL A 203 17.09 3.63 8.63
C VAL A 203 16.40 3.54 9.99
N TRP A 204 16.02 4.68 10.58
CA TRP A 204 15.37 4.71 11.88
C TRP A 204 14.03 3.97 11.87
N LEU A 205 13.23 4.16 10.80
CA LEU A 205 11.95 3.45 10.62
C LEU A 205 12.17 1.94 10.50
N GLY A 206 13.13 1.51 9.70
CA GLY A 206 13.44 0.09 9.52
C GLY A 206 13.81 -0.57 10.83
N GLU A 207 14.78 -0.01 11.57
CA GLU A 207 15.22 -0.53 12.88
C GLU A 207 14.09 -0.53 13.92
N SER A 208 13.23 0.49 13.90
CA SER A 208 12.11 0.61 14.83
C SER A 208 11.03 -0.42 14.53
N LEU A 209 10.68 -0.63 13.26
CA LEU A 209 9.73 -1.65 12.85
C LEU A 209 10.24 -3.07 13.15
N GLU A 210 11.51 -3.37 12.87
CA GLU A 210 12.08 -4.70 13.18
C GLU A 210 12.10 -4.99 14.69
N ARG A 211 12.27 -3.97 15.52
CA ARG A 211 12.21 -4.11 16.99
C ARG A 211 10.80 -4.39 17.49
N VAL A 212 9.80 -3.71 16.91
CA VAL A 212 8.39 -3.86 17.32
C VAL A 212 7.75 -5.10 16.68
N PHE A 213 8.11 -5.42 15.45
CA PHE A 213 7.59 -6.53 14.66
C PHE A 213 8.69 -7.53 14.28
N PRO A 214 9.23 -8.30 15.24
CA PRO A 214 10.41 -9.15 14.99
C PRO A 214 10.16 -10.28 13.98
N LYS A 215 8.89 -10.61 13.71
CA LYS A 215 8.50 -11.63 12.71
C LYS A 215 8.23 -11.03 11.33
N ALA A 216 8.18 -9.70 11.17
CA ALA A 216 7.82 -9.06 9.91
C ALA A 216 8.73 -9.47 8.74
N ARG A 217 10.05 -9.52 8.93
CA ARG A 217 10.97 -9.95 7.85
C ARG A 217 10.74 -11.38 7.37
N THR A 218 10.29 -12.27 8.25
CA THR A 218 10.02 -13.69 7.95
C THR A 218 8.57 -13.95 7.57
N PHE A 219 7.69 -12.95 7.67
CA PHE A 219 6.31 -13.09 7.23
C PHE A 219 6.25 -13.40 5.74
N VAL A 220 5.51 -14.45 5.37
CA VAL A 220 5.34 -14.90 3.98
C VAL A 220 4.06 -14.29 3.41
N ARG A 221 4.21 -13.40 2.44
CA ARG A 221 3.07 -12.78 1.75
C ARG A 221 2.49 -13.77 0.73
N PRO A 222 1.20 -14.11 0.81
CA PRO A 222 0.59 -15.11 -0.09
C PRO A 222 0.87 -14.79 -1.56
N GLY A 223 1.46 -15.72 -2.28
CA GLY A 223 1.80 -15.62 -3.69
C GLY A 223 3.01 -14.75 -4.02
N LEU A 224 3.21 -13.65 -3.31
CA LEU A 224 4.27 -12.67 -3.60
C LEU A 224 5.67 -13.16 -3.21
N ASP A 225 5.77 -13.87 -2.09
CA ASP A 225 7.05 -14.41 -1.58
C ASP A 225 7.24 -15.89 -1.95
N GLU A 226 6.28 -16.51 -2.66
CA GLU A 226 6.30 -17.92 -3.06
C GLU A 226 5.83 -18.11 -4.52
N PRO A 227 6.47 -17.45 -5.51
CA PRO A 227 6.00 -17.44 -6.91
C PRO A 227 5.97 -18.84 -7.54
N ASP A 228 6.90 -19.73 -7.17
CA ASP A 228 6.96 -21.10 -7.69
C ASP A 228 5.74 -21.93 -7.26
N LYS A 229 5.26 -21.75 -6.03
CA LYS A 229 4.04 -22.42 -5.54
C LYS A 229 2.79 -21.93 -6.25
N VAL A 230 2.74 -20.65 -6.65
CA VAL A 230 1.63 -20.09 -7.42
C VAL A 230 1.48 -20.81 -8.74
N SER A 231 2.57 -20.95 -9.51
CA SER A 231 2.58 -21.60 -10.81
C SER A 231 2.10 -23.05 -10.74
N LEU A 232 2.49 -23.78 -9.68
CA LEU A 232 2.05 -25.16 -9.46
C LEU A 232 0.56 -25.27 -9.15
N LEU A 233 0.02 -24.39 -8.30
CA LEU A 233 -1.38 -24.44 -7.88
C LEU A 233 -2.33 -24.03 -9.02
N ILE A 234 -1.97 -23.02 -9.80
CA ILE A 234 -2.76 -22.62 -10.97
C ILE A 234 -2.83 -23.73 -12.00
N ALA A 235 -1.73 -24.44 -12.24
CA ALA A 235 -1.71 -25.58 -13.15
C ALA A 235 -2.63 -26.73 -12.69
N GLN A 236 -2.85 -26.89 -11.38
CA GLN A 236 -3.72 -27.91 -10.80
C GLN A 236 -5.21 -27.56 -10.88
N GLU A 237 -5.58 -26.27 -10.82
CA GLU A 237 -6.99 -25.84 -10.96
C GLU A 237 -7.47 -25.81 -12.43
N GLY A 238 -6.56 -25.72 -13.39
CA GLY A 238 -6.87 -25.65 -14.84
C GLY A 238 -6.97 -26.99 -15.57
N GLY A 239 -6.75 -28.10 -14.89
CA GLY A 239 -6.87 -29.48 -15.41
C GLY A 239 -8.10 -30.18 -14.86
#